data_da0d334e4d322c4eac55384e41371ab8
#
_entry.id   da0d334e4d322c4eac55384e41371ab8
#
_cell.length_a   1.000
_cell.length_b   1.000
_cell.length_c   1.000
_cell.angle_alpha   90.00
_cell.angle_beta   90.00
_cell.angle_gamma   90.00
#
_symmetry.space_group_name_H-M   'P 1'
#
loop_
_entity.id
_entity.type
_entity.pdbx_description
1 polymer ?
#
loop_
_entity_poly.entity_id
_entity_poly.type
_entity_poly.pdbx_seq_one_letter_code
_entity_poly.pdbx_strand_id
1 'polypeptide(L)'
;MHPINGQVGKPHKGVDIGCPKGTPIQAAKAGKVTFAGWQDASNPKKGYGQFIWIDHGGGYRTTYGHLSAIEVSVGQDIQIGQEIGKCGSTGGSTGPHLHFEIAINGTHVNPAPYIGLK
;
A
#
# COMPACT_ATOMS: atom_id res chain seq x y z
N MET A 1 -9.38 -16.77 -2.71
CA MET A 1 -9.07 -16.53 -2.41
C MET A 1 -8.65 -16.30 -2.39
N HIS A 2 -8.43 -16.01 -1.97
CA HIS A 2 -8.10 -15.71 -1.82
C HIS A 2 -7.40 -15.55 -1.69
N PRO A 3 -7.11 -15.43 -1.81
CA PRO A 3 -6.46 -15.38 -1.53
C PRO A 3 -5.91 -15.22 -1.22
N ILE A 4 -5.79 -14.96 -1.42
CA ILE A 4 -5.37 -14.59 -0.89
C ILE A 4 -5.14 -15.09 0.01
N ASN A 5 -4.67 -15.30 0.01
CA ASN A 5 -4.62 -15.87 0.87
C ASN A 5 -5.29 -15.93 1.73
N GLY A 6 -5.69 -16.17 1.54
CA GLY A 6 -6.81 -16.38 2.27
C GLY A 6 -6.60 -16.62 3.68
N GLN A 7 -6.72 -15.65 4.43
CA GLN A 7 -6.56 -15.72 5.85
C GLN A 7 -7.86 -16.12 6.47
N VAL A 8 -8.21 -17.36 6.37
CA VAL A 8 -9.47 -17.86 6.90
C VAL A 8 -9.59 -17.55 8.38
N GLY A 9 -10.67 -16.92 8.76
CA GLY A 9 -10.96 -16.64 10.16
C GLY A 9 -10.28 -15.42 10.73
N LYS A 10 -9.49 -14.70 9.93
CA LYS A 10 -8.81 -13.50 10.37
C LYS A 10 -9.24 -12.31 9.56
N PRO A 11 -9.41 -11.12 10.20
CA PRO A 11 -9.64 -9.91 9.44
C PRO A 11 -8.41 -9.60 8.57
N HIS A 12 -8.65 -9.21 7.35
CA HIS A 12 -7.59 -8.81 6.45
C HIS A 12 -7.29 -7.34 6.65
N LYS A 13 -6.05 -7.02 6.99
CA LYS A 13 -5.61 -5.63 6.95
C LYS A 13 -5.34 -5.18 5.52
N GLY A 14 -5.01 -6.11 4.65
CA GLY A 14 -4.66 -5.75 3.30
C GLY A 14 -4.56 -6.96 2.40
N VAL A 15 -4.12 -6.73 1.19
CA VAL A 15 -3.90 -7.75 0.18
C VAL A 15 -2.50 -7.60 -0.39
N ASP A 16 -1.84 -8.73 -0.65
CA ASP A 16 -0.52 -8.77 -1.26
C ASP A 16 -0.69 -9.04 -2.74
N ILE A 17 -0.13 -8.15 -3.55
CA ILE A 17 -0.22 -8.23 -5.01
C ILE A 17 1.19 -8.48 -5.55
N GLY A 18 1.42 -9.66 -6.12
CA GLY A 18 2.72 -9.99 -6.69
C GLY A 18 3.08 -9.06 -7.82
N CYS A 19 4.30 -8.53 -7.81
CA CYS A 19 4.80 -7.68 -8.87
C CYS A 19 6.33 -7.73 -8.88
N PRO A 20 6.96 -7.75 -10.06
CA PRO A 20 8.41 -7.67 -10.12
C PRO A 20 8.92 -6.36 -9.50
N LYS A 21 10.09 -6.41 -8.89
CA LYS A 21 10.72 -5.21 -8.35
C LYS A 21 10.85 -4.16 -9.46
N GLY A 22 10.45 -2.93 -9.16
CA GLY A 22 10.50 -1.83 -10.11
C GLY A 22 9.23 -1.60 -10.88
N THR A 23 8.22 -2.47 -10.74
CA THR A 23 6.93 -2.27 -11.40
C THR A 23 6.28 -0.99 -10.87
N PRO A 24 5.80 -0.09 -11.75
CA PRO A 24 5.13 1.13 -11.30
C PRO A 24 3.90 0.82 -10.45
N ILE A 25 3.79 1.54 -9.35
CA ILE A 25 2.63 1.46 -8.46
C ILE A 25 1.79 2.72 -8.66
N GLN A 26 0.51 2.54 -8.91
CA GLN A 26 -0.40 3.63 -9.19
C GLN A 26 -1.39 3.81 -8.06
N ALA A 27 -1.78 5.07 -7.82
CA ALA A 27 -2.75 5.38 -6.78
C ALA A 27 -4.12 4.80 -7.13
N ALA A 28 -4.74 4.15 -6.17
CA ALA A 28 -6.06 3.54 -6.37
C ALA A 28 -7.17 4.58 -6.48
N LYS A 29 -6.92 5.79 -5.95
CA LYS A 29 -7.92 6.85 -5.91
C LYS A 29 -7.23 8.18 -5.67
N ALA A 30 -7.85 9.28 -6.10
CA ALA A 30 -7.31 10.61 -5.86
C ALA A 30 -7.30 10.94 -4.37
N GLY A 31 -6.33 11.73 -3.94
CA GLY A 31 -6.22 12.14 -2.55
C GLY A 31 -4.98 12.93 -2.29
N LYS A 32 -4.58 13.00 -1.02
CA LYS A 32 -3.38 13.72 -0.58
C LYS A 32 -2.46 12.76 0.17
N VAL A 33 -1.17 12.85 -0.12
CA VAL A 33 -0.17 12.04 0.58
C VAL A 33 -0.03 12.52 2.01
N THR A 34 -0.26 11.62 2.97
CA THR A 34 -0.12 11.93 4.40
C THR A 34 1.13 11.31 5.01
N PHE A 35 1.72 10.33 4.35
CA PHE A 35 3.01 9.77 4.73
C PHE A 35 3.71 9.20 3.50
N ALA A 36 5.03 9.35 3.45
CA ALA A 36 5.85 8.75 2.39
C ALA A 36 7.26 8.56 2.93
N GLY A 37 7.69 7.31 3.10
CA GLY A 37 8.99 7.02 3.66
C GLY A 37 9.08 5.64 4.28
N TRP A 38 10.10 5.44 5.12
CA TRP A 38 10.32 4.18 5.83
C TRP A 38 9.45 4.13 7.08
N GLN A 39 8.90 2.96 7.37
CA GLN A 39 8.22 2.74 8.64
C GLN A 39 9.19 2.90 9.80
N ASP A 40 10.40 2.35 9.65
CA ASP A 40 11.47 2.50 10.61
C ASP A 40 12.75 2.77 9.84
N ALA A 41 13.22 4.01 9.86
CA ALA A 41 14.40 4.42 9.10
C ALA A 41 15.67 3.69 9.56
N SER A 42 15.68 3.18 10.78
CA SER A 42 16.82 2.43 11.31
C SER A 42 16.78 0.95 11.00
N ASN A 43 15.66 0.45 10.47
CA ASN A 43 15.51 -0.98 10.17
C ASN A 43 14.72 -1.18 8.86
N PRO A 44 15.43 -1.33 7.74
CA PRO A 44 14.77 -1.48 6.43
C PRO A 44 14.01 -2.78 6.27
N LYS A 45 14.10 -3.68 7.22
CA LYS A 45 13.36 -4.96 7.18
C LYS A 45 12.14 -4.97 8.07
N LYS A 46 11.79 -3.82 8.67
CA LYS A 46 10.67 -3.78 9.60
C LYS A 46 9.37 -3.37 8.90
N GLY A 47 8.32 -4.17 9.14
CA GLY A 47 6.96 -3.84 8.76
C GLY A 47 6.77 -3.57 7.27
N TYR A 48 6.22 -2.42 6.94
CA TYR A 48 5.96 -2.03 5.55
C TYR A 48 7.22 -1.67 4.76
N GLY A 49 8.37 -1.48 5.43
CA GLY A 49 9.54 -0.93 4.77
C GLY A 49 9.28 0.49 4.31
N GLN A 50 9.48 0.77 3.04
CA GLN A 50 9.07 2.04 2.44
C GLN A 50 7.58 1.95 2.10
N PHE A 51 6.80 2.94 2.54
CA PHE A 51 5.37 2.92 2.28
C PHE A 51 4.81 4.33 2.10
N ILE A 52 3.59 4.38 1.55
CA ILE A 52 2.87 5.62 1.30
C ILE A 52 1.46 5.50 1.87
N TRP A 53 0.99 6.55 2.54
CA TRP A 53 -0.41 6.71 2.90
C TRP A 53 -1.01 7.81 2.04
N ILE A 54 -2.18 7.55 1.48
CA ILE A 54 -2.97 8.56 0.78
C ILE A 54 -4.33 8.68 1.47
N ASP A 55 -4.67 9.90 1.88
CA ASP A 55 -5.97 10.22 2.46
C ASP A 55 -6.89 10.70 1.35
N HIS A 56 -8.01 10.03 1.19
CA HIS A 56 -8.97 10.32 0.12
C HIS A 56 -10.15 11.16 0.60
N GLY A 57 -10.15 11.54 1.87
CA GLY A 57 -11.27 12.27 2.48
C GLY A 57 -12.28 11.31 3.11
N GLY A 58 -13.11 11.84 4.00
CA GLY A 58 -14.17 11.06 4.64
C GLY A 58 -13.66 9.92 5.53
N GLY A 59 -12.41 9.99 5.98
CA GLY A 59 -11.82 8.93 6.78
C GLY A 59 -11.27 7.76 5.99
N TYR A 60 -11.21 7.89 4.67
CA TYR A 60 -10.80 6.82 3.75
C TYR A 60 -9.30 6.96 3.45
N ARG A 61 -8.52 5.93 3.74
CA ARG A 61 -7.06 5.95 3.54
C ARG A 61 -6.60 4.67 2.86
N THR A 62 -5.64 4.80 1.93
CA THR A 62 -4.97 3.64 1.32
C THR A 62 -3.52 3.61 1.72
N THR A 63 -2.96 2.40 1.82
CA THR A 63 -1.57 2.15 2.17
C THR A 63 -0.91 1.33 1.08
N TYR A 64 0.31 1.71 0.72
CA TYR A 64 1.10 1.05 -0.33
C TYR A 64 2.45 0.71 0.28
N GLY A 65 2.67 -0.56 0.60
CA GLY A 65 3.85 -1.00 1.35
C GLY A 65 4.85 -1.80 0.55
N HIS A 66 6.02 -2.01 1.13
CA HIS A 66 7.16 -2.77 0.59
C HIS A 66 7.72 -2.20 -0.70
N LEU A 67 7.65 -0.87 -0.86
CA LEU A 67 8.11 -0.20 -2.07
C LEU A 67 9.63 -0.19 -2.18
N SER A 68 10.16 -0.27 -3.41
CA SER A 68 11.58 -0.09 -3.66
C SER A 68 11.93 1.39 -3.87
N ALA A 69 10.95 2.19 -4.28
CA ALA A 69 11.14 3.62 -4.48
C ALA A 69 9.83 4.35 -4.21
N ILE A 70 9.95 5.58 -3.71
CA ILE A 70 8.83 6.48 -3.46
C ILE A 70 9.03 7.70 -4.33
N GLU A 71 7.99 8.09 -5.08
CA GLU A 71 8.07 9.15 -6.08
C GLU A 71 7.23 10.37 -5.71
N VAL A 72 6.65 10.38 -4.51
CA VAL A 72 5.78 11.45 -4.04
C VAL A 72 6.21 11.91 -2.66
N SER A 73 5.70 13.06 -2.25
CA SER A 73 6.04 13.67 -0.95
C SER A 73 4.79 13.96 -0.15
N VAL A 74 4.93 14.00 1.17
CA VAL A 74 3.83 14.38 2.07
C VAL A 74 3.29 15.75 1.67
N GLY A 75 1.97 15.85 1.61
CA GLY A 75 1.27 17.06 1.21
C GLY A 75 0.96 17.17 -0.27
N GLN A 76 1.50 16.26 -1.10
CA GLN A 76 1.27 16.28 -2.53
C GLN A 76 -0.13 15.78 -2.84
N ASP A 77 -0.80 16.44 -3.78
CA ASP A 77 -2.10 15.99 -4.29
C ASP A 77 -1.88 14.94 -5.37
N ILE A 78 -2.65 13.87 -5.31
CA ILE A 78 -2.51 12.71 -6.17
C ILE A 78 -3.80 12.50 -6.96
N GLN A 79 -3.65 12.19 -8.25
CA GLN A 79 -4.77 11.79 -9.11
C GLN A 79 -4.91 10.27 -9.12
N ILE A 80 -6.12 9.78 -9.38
CA ILE A 80 -6.32 8.35 -9.58
C ILE A 80 -5.45 7.86 -10.74
N GLY A 81 -4.76 6.74 -10.54
CA GLY A 81 -3.90 6.17 -11.57
C GLY A 81 -2.52 6.80 -11.67
N GLN A 82 -2.24 7.85 -10.91
CA GLN A 82 -0.92 8.48 -10.92
C GLN A 82 0.12 7.53 -10.34
N GLU A 83 1.28 7.47 -10.98
CA GLU A 83 2.38 6.66 -10.46
C GLU A 83 2.95 7.31 -9.20
N ILE A 84 3.05 6.53 -8.12
CA ILE A 84 3.48 7.03 -6.82
C ILE A 84 4.75 6.37 -6.31
N GLY A 85 5.14 5.25 -6.88
CA GLY A 85 6.34 4.54 -6.45
C GLY A 85 6.57 3.30 -7.28
N LYS A 86 7.49 2.45 -6.82
CA LYS A 86 7.86 1.22 -7.50
C LYS A 86 7.71 0.04 -6.56
N CYS A 87 7.24 -1.09 -7.09
CA CYS A 87 7.15 -2.34 -6.36
C CYS A 87 8.52 -2.77 -5.85
N GLY A 88 8.54 -3.36 -4.67
CA GLY A 88 9.78 -3.83 -4.08
C GLY A 88 9.54 -4.92 -3.06
N SER A 89 10.54 -5.10 -2.19
CA SER A 89 10.52 -6.12 -1.17
C SER A 89 11.09 -5.58 0.15
N THR A 90 10.96 -4.29 0.38
CA THR A 90 11.44 -3.66 1.63
C THR A 90 10.53 -4.02 2.78
N GLY A 91 11.04 -3.89 3.99
CA GLY A 91 10.28 -4.25 5.19
C GLY A 91 10.28 -5.76 5.44
N GLY A 92 9.21 -6.25 6.05
CA GLY A 92 9.06 -7.66 6.40
C GLY A 92 8.59 -8.53 5.26
N SER A 93 9.14 -8.33 4.06
CA SER A 93 8.73 -9.04 2.85
C SER A 93 9.73 -10.14 2.52
N THR A 94 9.23 -11.27 2.01
CA THR A 94 10.06 -12.39 1.56
C THR A 94 10.23 -12.42 0.05
N GLY A 95 9.66 -11.48 -0.67
CA GLY A 95 9.78 -11.36 -2.12
C GLY A 95 9.04 -10.15 -2.64
N PRO A 96 9.29 -9.74 -3.90
CA PRO A 96 8.67 -8.55 -4.43
C PRO A 96 7.14 -8.65 -4.49
N HIS A 97 6.47 -7.71 -3.86
CA HIS A 97 5.01 -7.58 -3.92
C HIS A 97 4.60 -6.23 -3.39
N LEU A 98 3.40 -5.80 -3.74
CA LEU A 98 2.78 -4.62 -3.16
C LEU A 98 1.85 -5.08 -2.04
N HIS A 99 2.03 -4.53 -0.85
CA HIS A 99 1.06 -4.71 0.23
C HIS A 99 0.12 -3.51 0.22
N PHE A 100 -1.15 -3.77 -0.08
CA PHE A 100 -2.16 -2.72 -0.23
C PHE A 100 -3.21 -2.84 0.87
N GLU A 101 -3.49 -1.71 1.53
CA GLU A 101 -4.50 -1.68 2.60
C GLU A 101 -5.48 -0.54 2.35
N ILE A 102 -6.71 -0.74 2.80
CA ILE A 102 -7.71 0.31 2.88
C ILE A 102 -8.15 0.40 4.34
N ALA A 103 -8.17 1.62 4.88
CA ALA A 103 -8.72 1.88 6.20
C ALA A 103 -9.83 2.91 6.07
N ILE A 104 -10.93 2.68 6.76
CA ILE A 104 -12.07 3.61 6.81
C ILE A 104 -12.27 3.96 8.27
N ASN A 105 -12.10 5.25 8.60
CA ASN A 105 -12.18 5.76 9.97
C ASN A 105 -11.27 4.99 10.93
N GLY A 106 -10.06 4.66 10.46
CA GLY A 106 -9.07 3.96 11.27
C GLY A 106 -9.23 2.45 11.32
N THR A 107 -10.26 1.89 10.71
CA THR A 107 -10.51 0.45 10.70
C THR A 107 -10.10 -0.13 9.35
N HIS A 108 -9.21 -1.11 9.37
CA HIS A 108 -8.81 -1.79 8.14
C HIS A 108 -9.96 -2.64 7.61
N VAL A 109 -10.14 -2.60 6.29
CA VAL A 109 -11.17 -3.36 5.61
C VAL A 109 -10.53 -4.19 4.50
N ASN A 110 -11.24 -5.22 4.04
CA ASN A 110 -10.77 -6.02 2.92
C ASN A 110 -10.74 -5.15 1.67
N PRO A 111 -9.57 -4.92 1.05
CA PRO A 111 -9.49 -4.00 -0.08
C PRO A 111 -9.98 -4.59 -1.41
N ALA A 112 -10.09 -5.90 -1.53
CA ALA A 112 -10.42 -6.53 -2.81
C ALA A 112 -11.68 -5.98 -3.48
N PRO A 113 -12.81 -5.80 -2.76
CA PRO A 113 -14.02 -5.24 -3.40
C PRO A 113 -13.84 -3.80 -3.89
N TYR A 114 -12.89 -3.06 -3.31
CA TYR A 114 -12.70 -1.63 -3.61
C TYR A 114 -11.75 -1.37 -4.77
N ILE A 115 -10.87 -2.32 -5.08
CA ILE A 115 -9.86 -2.13 -6.13
C ILE A 115 -10.08 -3.05 -7.32
N GLY A 116 -11.16 -3.82 -7.32
CA GLY A 116 -11.48 -4.67 -8.46
C GLY A 116 -10.48 -5.79 -8.72
N LEU A 117 -9.84 -6.30 -7.68
CA LEU A 117 -8.93 -7.44 -7.83
C LEU A 117 -9.68 -8.64 -8.37
N LYS A 118 -9.05 -9.29 -9.29
CA LYS A 118 -9.62 -10.49 -9.91
C LYS A 118 -9.02 -11.75 -9.31
#